data_682ee1643f82496b2d47458c14ddbb66
#
_entry.id   682ee1643f82496b2d47458c14ddbb66
#
_cell.length_a   1.000
_cell.length_b   1.000
_cell.length_c   1.000
_cell.angle_alpha   90.00
_cell.angle_beta   90.00
_cell.angle_gamma   90.00
#
_symmetry.space_group_name_H-M   'P 1'
#
loop_
_entity.id
_entity.type
_entity.pdbx_description
1 polymer ?
#
loop_
_entity_poly.entity_id
_entity_poly.type
_entity_poly.pdbx_seq_one_letter_code
_entity_poly.pdbx_strand_id
1 'polypeptide(L)'
;MQTLPKPVKGLFFDLGWTLVYPLSGDWELTESAMKLFHWEACSSLPPERVAAARKAANDYFLPRHRLSTREEEYEQYLHSYGEIARLLPELEITRQNIEVAALEKVYQPQHTFGIFQDALSTLQALRGRYKLGVISDTWPSIRPVLDAFGLTPYFDCFTFSFELGCFKPDRRMYEDALAKMGLPPEECAFIDDGVKNLQGAQAAGIQPVLITAKPGAEECP
;
A
#
# COMPACT_ATOMS: atom_id res chain seq x y z
N MET A 1 1.08 -9.56 24.38
CA MET A 1 0.66 -8.15 24.16
C MET A 1 1.92 -7.28 24.22
N GLN A 2 2.25 -6.57 23.15
CA GLN A 2 3.27 -5.52 23.23
C GLN A 2 2.71 -4.36 24.04
N THR A 3 3.35 -4.01 25.12
CA THR A 3 3.01 -2.81 25.91
C THR A 3 3.82 -1.64 25.35
N LEU A 4 3.14 -0.56 24.99
CA LEU A 4 3.82 0.67 24.59
C LEU A 4 4.61 1.22 25.77
N PRO A 5 5.87 1.64 25.57
CA PRO A 5 6.74 2.13 26.63
C PRO A 5 6.24 3.45 27.27
N LYS A 6 5.45 4.23 26.53
CA LYS A 6 4.84 5.48 27.00
C LYS A 6 3.37 5.58 26.58
N PRO A 7 2.52 6.28 27.35
CA PRO A 7 1.16 6.56 26.95
C PRO A 7 1.13 7.33 25.64
N VAL A 8 0.21 6.95 24.74
CA VAL A 8 0.00 7.62 23.45
C VAL A 8 -1.38 8.27 23.39
N LYS A 9 -1.50 9.31 22.56
CA LYS A 9 -2.75 10.02 22.23
C LYS A 9 -3.10 9.88 20.75
N GLY A 10 -2.10 9.58 19.90
CA GLY A 10 -2.24 9.39 18.47
C GLY A 10 -1.74 8.03 18.01
N LEU A 11 -2.46 7.43 17.07
CA LEU A 11 -2.08 6.17 16.43
C LEU A 11 -2.05 6.37 14.94
N PHE A 12 -0.93 6.05 14.32
CA PHE A 12 -0.81 5.96 12.88
C PHE A 12 -0.86 4.50 12.45
N PHE A 13 -1.53 4.25 11.34
CA PHE A 13 -1.61 2.93 10.72
C PHE A 13 -1.01 2.98 9.32
N ASP A 14 -0.22 1.98 8.98
CA ASP A 14 -0.05 1.63 7.59
C ASP A 14 -1.35 1.01 7.04
N LEU A 15 -1.47 0.92 5.72
CA LEU A 15 -2.61 0.29 5.06
C LEU A 15 -2.27 -1.12 4.61
N GLY A 16 -1.19 -1.28 3.84
CA GLY A 16 -0.81 -2.54 3.23
C GLY A 16 -0.39 -3.60 4.25
N TRP A 17 -0.96 -4.81 4.16
CA TRP A 17 -0.70 -5.90 5.13
C TRP A 17 -0.94 -5.51 6.60
N THR A 18 -1.60 -4.37 6.82
CA THR A 18 -2.00 -3.86 8.14
C THR A 18 -3.52 -3.74 8.26
N LEU A 19 -4.18 -3.07 7.33
CA LEU A 19 -5.64 -2.92 7.28
C LEU A 19 -6.25 -3.52 6.01
N VAL A 20 -5.52 -3.48 4.90
CA VAL A 20 -5.94 -4.01 3.59
C VAL A 20 -4.85 -4.86 2.97
N TYR A 21 -5.23 -5.72 2.03
CA TYR A 21 -4.30 -6.57 1.30
C TYR A 21 -4.77 -6.77 -0.14
N PRO A 22 -3.85 -6.99 -1.11
CA PRO A 22 -4.24 -7.32 -2.47
C PRO A 22 -4.80 -8.74 -2.54
N LEU A 23 -5.97 -8.92 -3.17
CA LEU A 23 -6.60 -10.26 -3.33
C LEU A 23 -5.72 -11.23 -4.12
N SER A 24 -4.96 -10.72 -5.09
CA SER A 24 -3.98 -11.50 -5.85
C SER A 24 -2.72 -11.91 -5.07
N GLY A 25 -2.50 -11.33 -3.89
CA GLY A 25 -1.23 -11.43 -3.16
C GLY A 25 -0.11 -10.55 -3.73
N ASP A 26 -0.39 -9.76 -4.77
CA ASP A 26 0.57 -8.93 -5.51
C ASP A 26 0.08 -7.47 -5.57
N TRP A 27 0.95 -6.52 -5.21
CA TRP A 27 0.58 -5.12 -5.17
C TRP A 27 0.47 -4.47 -6.56
N GLU A 28 1.18 -4.97 -7.55
CA GLU A 28 1.19 -4.43 -8.91
C GLU A 28 0.19 -5.15 -9.82
N LEU A 29 0.09 -6.48 -9.71
CA LEU A 29 -0.76 -7.30 -10.57
C LEU A 29 -2.04 -7.72 -9.86
N THR A 30 -3.20 -7.30 -10.39
CA THR A 30 -4.50 -7.82 -9.95
C THR A 30 -4.71 -9.26 -10.44
N GLU A 31 -5.67 -9.99 -9.87
CA GLU A 31 -6.04 -11.32 -10.38
C GLU A 31 -6.44 -11.30 -11.86
N SER A 32 -7.15 -10.25 -12.28
CA SER A 32 -7.53 -10.04 -13.67
C SER A 32 -6.32 -9.78 -14.55
N ALA A 33 -5.39 -8.91 -14.10
CA ALA A 33 -4.15 -8.66 -14.81
C ALA A 33 -3.32 -9.94 -14.97
N MET A 34 -3.21 -10.76 -13.92
CA MET A 34 -2.51 -12.04 -13.99
C MET A 34 -3.13 -12.97 -15.04
N LYS A 35 -4.47 -13.04 -15.11
CA LYS A 35 -5.19 -13.84 -16.13
C LYS A 35 -4.97 -13.28 -17.54
N LEU A 36 -5.14 -11.96 -17.72
CA LEU A 36 -4.95 -11.28 -19.01
C LEU A 36 -3.52 -11.41 -19.55
N PHE A 37 -2.54 -11.47 -18.67
CA PHE A 37 -1.12 -11.55 -19.00
C PHE A 37 -0.58 -12.98 -19.05
N HIS A 38 -1.45 -14.00 -18.89
CA HIS A 38 -1.03 -15.40 -18.82
C HIS A 38 0.12 -15.63 -17.82
N TRP A 39 0.03 -14.96 -16.65
CA TRP A 39 1.12 -14.85 -15.68
C TRP A 39 1.61 -16.20 -15.15
N GLU A 40 0.78 -17.23 -15.16
CA GLU A 40 1.12 -18.60 -14.83
C GLU A 40 2.26 -19.17 -15.70
N ALA A 41 2.37 -18.71 -16.95
CA ALA A 41 3.44 -19.14 -17.86
C ALA A 41 4.84 -18.66 -17.41
N CYS A 42 4.91 -17.67 -16.50
CA CYS A 42 6.17 -17.26 -15.90
C CYS A 42 6.89 -18.38 -15.14
N SER A 43 6.14 -19.40 -14.65
CA SER A 43 6.73 -20.58 -14.01
C SER A 43 7.65 -21.40 -14.92
N SER A 44 7.49 -21.25 -16.25
CA SER A 44 8.32 -21.92 -17.27
C SER A 44 9.48 -21.05 -17.75
N LEU A 45 9.57 -19.80 -17.30
CA LEU A 45 10.62 -18.87 -17.67
C LEU A 45 11.74 -18.85 -16.63
N PRO A 46 12.98 -18.48 -17.00
CA PRO A 46 14.04 -18.26 -16.04
C PRO A 46 13.63 -17.21 -14.97
N PRO A 47 13.70 -17.53 -13.68
CA PRO A 47 13.24 -16.64 -12.61
C PRO A 47 13.89 -15.25 -12.65
N GLU A 48 15.17 -15.19 -13.05
CA GLU A 48 15.92 -13.94 -13.19
C GLU A 48 15.37 -13.03 -14.30
N ARG A 49 14.80 -13.59 -15.39
CA ARG A 49 14.13 -12.79 -16.43
C ARG A 49 12.83 -12.19 -15.92
N VAL A 50 12.03 -12.98 -15.21
CA VAL A 50 10.78 -12.51 -14.59
C VAL A 50 11.07 -11.42 -13.57
N ALA A 51 12.08 -11.63 -12.72
CA ALA A 51 12.51 -10.63 -11.74
C ALA A 51 13.03 -9.34 -12.41
N ALA A 52 13.78 -9.46 -13.50
CA ALA A 52 14.26 -8.30 -14.26
C ALA A 52 13.12 -7.50 -14.91
N ALA A 53 12.11 -8.18 -15.45
CA ALA A 53 10.93 -7.54 -16.02
C ALA A 53 10.13 -6.78 -14.95
N ARG A 54 9.87 -7.40 -13.80
CA ARG A 54 9.21 -6.74 -12.65
C ARG A 54 10.01 -5.56 -12.15
N LYS A 55 11.34 -5.72 -12.03
CA LYS A 55 12.22 -4.63 -11.62
C LYS A 55 12.13 -3.45 -12.58
N ALA A 56 12.21 -3.67 -13.89
CA ALA A 56 12.12 -2.62 -14.90
C ALA A 56 10.77 -1.88 -14.83
N ALA A 57 9.67 -2.63 -14.65
CA ALA A 57 8.34 -2.08 -14.44
C ALA A 57 8.30 -1.18 -13.19
N ASN A 58 8.87 -1.63 -12.07
CA ASN A 58 8.88 -0.90 -10.81
C ASN A 58 9.83 0.28 -10.80
N ASP A 59 10.99 0.19 -11.44
CA ASP A 59 11.97 1.28 -11.57
C ASP A 59 11.36 2.52 -12.25
N TYR A 60 10.30 2.36 -13.03
CA TYR A 60 9.59 3.48 -13.64
C TYR A 60 8.83 4.32 -12.63
N PHE A 61 8.26 3.71 -11.59
CA PHE A 61 7.45 4.39 -10.58
C PHE A 61 8.29 5.29 -9.66
N LEU A 62 9.45 4.79 -9.21
CA LEU A 62 10.23 5.45 -8.15
C LEU A 62 10.53 6.93 -8.40
N PRO A 63 11.09 7.35 -9.57
CA PRO A 63 11.40 8.76 -9.81
C PRO A 63 10.16 9.61 -10.15
N ARG A 64 8.99 9.00 -10.35
CA ARG A 64 7.75 9.62 -10.81
C ARG A 64 6.60 9.46 -9.82
N HIS A 65 6.93 9.17 -8.58
CA HIS A 65 5.94 8.80 -7.56
C HIS A 65 5.09 9.97 -7.07
N ARG A 66 5.48 11.22 -7.32
CA ARG A 66 4.65 12.36 -6.98
C ARG A 66 3.53 12.50 -8.00
N LEU A 67 2.31 12.14 -7.56
CA LEU A 67 1.12 12.12 -8.40
C LEU A 67 0.03 13.01 -7.79
N SER A 68 -0.84 13.53 -8.64
CA SER A 68 -1.97 14.34 -8.25
C SER A 68 -3.30 13.71 -8.62
N THR A 69 -3.32 12.88 -9.66
CA THR A 69 -4.54 12.31 -10.23
C THR A 69 -4.42 10.81 -10.52
N ARG A 70 -5.58 10.15 -10.70
CA ARG A 70 -5.63 8.76 -11.15
C ARG A 70 -5.29 8.61 -12.64
N GLU A 71 -5.42 9.66 -13.41
CA GLU A 71 -5.00 9.68 -14.81
C GLU A 71 -3.48 9.54 -14.91
N GLU A 72 -2.72 10.26 -14.07
CA GLU A 72 -1.26 10.12 -13.98
C GLU A 72 -0.85 8.73 -13.51
N GLU A 73 -1.58 8.15 -12.55
CA GLU A 73 -1.39 6.77 -12.10
C GLU A 73 -1.67 5.76 -13.22
N TYR A 74 -2.74 5.97 -13.99
CA TYR A 74 -3.10 5.12 -15.13
C TYR A 74 -2.00 5.10 -16.19
N GLU A 75 -1.45 6.25 -16.56
CA GLU A 75 -0.33 6.35 -17.49
C GLU A 75 0.91 5.62 -16.97
N GLN A 76 1.16 5.66 -15.67
CA GLN A 76 2.24 4.89 -15.05
C GLN A 76 2.02 3.38 -15.21
N TYR A 77 0.81 2.87 -14.96
CA TYR A 77 0.50 1.45 -15.12
C TYR A 77 0.54 1.01 -16.59
N LEU A 78 0.10 1.83 -17.53
CA LEU A 78 0.28 1.54 -18.95
C LEU A 78 1.75 1.31 -19.31
N HIS A 79 2.62 2.18 -18.82
CA HIS A 79 4.05 2.05 -19.06
C HIS A 79 4.65 0.83 -18.36
N SER A 80 4.34 0.64 -17.08
CA SER A 80 4.84 -0.48 -16.27
C SER A 80 4.45 -1.83 -16.87
N TYR A 81 3.19 -2.02 -17.23
CA TYR A 81 2.72 -3.25 -17.89
C TYR A 81 3.30 -3.40 -19.31
N GLY A 82 3.52 -2.29 -20.01
CA GLY A 82 4.22 -2.28 -21.29
C GLY A 82 5.66 -2.80 -21.20
N GLU A 83 6.39 -2.46 -20.11
CA GLU A 83 7.74 -2.98 -19.88
C GLU A 83 7.72 -4.49 -19.59
N ILE A 84 6.74 -4.99 -18.84
CA ILE A 84 6.55 -6.43 -18.63
C ILE A 84 6.32 -7.13 -19.99
N ALA A 85 5.41 -6.63 -20.81
CA ALA A 85 5.10 -7.20 -22.12
C ALA A 85 6.32 -7.20 -23.05
N ARG A 86 7.11 -6.14 -23.03
CA ARG A 86 8.33 -6.02 -23.84
C ARG A 86 9.43 -7.00 -23.43
N LEU A 87 9.60 -7.24 -22.13
CA LEU A 87 10.68 -8.09 -21.58
C LEU A 87 10.29 -9.56 -21.50
N LEU A 88 8.99 -9.87 -21.49
CA LEU A 88 8.44 -11.22 -21.45
C LEU A 88 7.49 -11.45 -22.65
N PRO A 89 7.99 -11.43 -23.90
CA PRO A 89 7.16 -11.58 -25.11
C PRO A 89 6.45 -12.93 -25.17
N GLU A 90 6.94 -13.95 -24.44
CA GLU A 90 6.32 -15.26 -24.35
C GLU A 90 4.92 -15.22 -23.70
N LEU A 91 4.61 -14.17 -22.94
CA LEU A 91 3.29 -13.98 -22.34
C LEU A 91 2.24 -13.45 -23.34
N GLU A 92 2.66 -13.05 -24.53
CA GLU A 92 1.78 -12.54 -25.61
C GLU A 92 0.82 -11.43 -25.15
N ILE A 93 1.27 -10.58 -24.20
CA ILE A 93 0.48 -9.50 -23.64
C ILE A 93 0.22 -8.44 -24.71
N THR A 94 -1.03 -8.27 -25.08
CA THR A 94 -1.45 -7.30 -26.07
C THR A 94 -1.63 -5.91 -25.45
N ARG A 95 -1.61 -4.86 -26.27
CA ARG A 95 -1.93 -3.49 -25.82
C ARG A 95 -3.31 -3.43 -25.16
N GLN A 96 -4.30 -4.13 -25.69
CA GLN A 96 -5.63 -4.19 -25.10
C GLN A 96 -5.63 -4.83 -23.71
N ASN A 97 -4.85 -5.89 -23.48
CA ASN A 97 -4.69 -6.49 -22.16
C ASN A 97 -4.12 -5.48 -21.16
N ILE A 98 -3.10 -4.70 -21.56
CA ILE A 98 -2.48 -3.66 -20.74
C ILE A 98 -3.51 -2.59 -20.36
N GLU A 99 -4.25 -2.07 -21.34
CA GLU A 99 -5.25 -1.02 -21.12
C GLU A 99 -6.36 -1.48 -20.17
N VAL A 100 -6.88 -2.70 -20.36
CA VAL A 100 -7.92 -3.28 -19.49
C VAL A 100 -7.39 -3.49 -18.06
N ALA A 101 -6.21 -4.06 -17.91
CA ALA A 101 -5.61 -4.29 -16.59
C ALA A 101 -5.33 -2.98 -15.84
N ALA A 102 -4.80 -1.96 -16.53
CA ALA A 102 -4.55 -0.65 -15.94
C ALA A 102 -5.84 0.08 -15.56
N LEU A 103 -6.90 -0.01 -16.39
CA LEU A 103 -8.22 0.55 -16.06
C LEU A 103 -8.81 -0.08 -14.79
N GLU A 104 -8.77 -1.40 -14.66
CA GLU A 104 -9.25 -2.08 -13.47
C GLU A 104 -8.45 -1.63 -12.24
N LYS A 105 -7.12 -1.69 -12.33
CA LYS A 105 -6.21 -1.34 -11.23
C LYS A 105 -6.46 0.06 -10.67
N VAL A 106 -6.69 1.03 -11.55
CA VAL A 106 -6.78 2.45 -11.17
C VAL A 106 -8.21 2.92 -10.93
N TYR A 107 -9.17 2.43 -11.72
CA TYR A 107 -10.54 2.96 -11.67
C TYR A 107 -11.55 2.03 -10.99
N GLN A 108 -11.18 0.76 -10.76
CA GLN A 108 -11.99 -0.21 -10.03
C GLN A 108 -11.21 -0.88 -8.88
N PRO A 109 -10.33 -0.14 -8.16
CA PRO A 109 -9.39 -0.72 -7.21
C PRO A 109 -10.09 -1.42 -6.04
N GLN A 110 -11.31 -1.02 -5.66
CA GLN A 110 -12.09 -1.64 -4.58
C GLN A 110 -12.38 -3.14 -4.82
N HIS A 111 -12.29 -3.61 -6.08
CA HIS A 111 -12.48 -5.02 -6.40
C HIS A 111 -11.19 -5.84 -6.35
N THR A 112 -10.05 -5.19 -6.15
CA THR A 112 -8.72 -5.80 -6.16
C THR A 112 -8.10 -5.95 -4.77
N PHE A 113 -8.76 -5.38 -3.74
CA PHE A 113 -8.31 -5.42 -2.36
C PHE A 113 -9.29 -6.18 -1.46
N GLY A 114 -8.75 -6.81 -0.42
CA GLY A 114 -9.46 -7.28 0.76
C GLY A 114 -9.17 -6.40 1.97
N ILE A 115 -10.07 -6.43 2.94
CA ILE A 115 -9.89 -5.80 4.26
C ILE A 115 -9.69 -6.89 5.31
N PHE A 116 -8.77 -6.71 6.27
CA PHE A 116 -8.64 -7.63 7.39
C PHE A 116 -9.91 -7.61 8.25
N GLN A 117 -10.33 -8.79 8.70
CA GLN A 117 -11.62 -8.99 9.37
C GLN A 117 -11.80 -8.13 10.62
N ASP A 118 -10.73 -7.91 11.37
CA ASP A 118 -10.72 -7.13 12.61
C ASP A 118 -10.44 -5.63 12.41
N ALA A 119 -10.14 -5.18 11.18
CA ALA A 119 -9.74 -3.79 10.92
C ALA A 119 -10.80 -2.78 11.36
N LEU A 120 -12.06 -2.95 10.91
CA LEU A 120 -13.14 -2.01 11.25
C LEU A 120 -13.47 -2.02 12.75
N SER A 121 -13.54 -3.21 13.36
CA SER A 121 -13.85 -3.32 14.80
C SER A 121 -12.75 -2.71 15.66
N THR A 122 -11.48 -2.89 15.25
CA THR A 122 -10.32 -2.28 15.91
C THR A 122 -10.37 -0.76 15.80
N LEU A 123 -10.56 -0.20 14.60
CA LEU A 123 -10.65 1.23 14.41
C LEU A 123 -11.83 1.84 15.17
N GLN A 124 -12.97 1.15 15.19
CA GLN A 124 -14.14 1.57 15.98
C GLN A 124 -13.86 1.62 17.48
N ALA A 125 -13.13 0.63 18.01
CA ALA A 125 -12.77 0.58 19.43
C ALA A 125 -11.74 1.67 19.83
N LEU A 126 -10.92 2.12 18.89
CA LEU A 126 -9.88 3.12 19.11
C LEU A 126 -10.39 4.56 18.91
N ARG A 127 -11.35 4.75 18.01
CA ARG A 127 -11.93 6.06 17.72
C ARG A 127 -12.55 6.70 18.97
N GLY A 128 -12.29 7.98 19.17
CA GLY A 128 -12.74 8.74 20.35
C GLY A 128 -11.87 8.56 21.59
N ARG A 129 -10.96 7.56 21.60
CA ARG A 129 -9.94 7.39 22.62
C ARG A 129 -8.58 7.92 22.18
N TYR A 130 -8.33 7.83 20.87
CA TYR A 130 -7.10 8.27 20.21
C TYR A 130 -7.44 9.09 18.98
N LYS A 131 -6.56 10.01 18.58
CA LYS A 131 -6.53 10.51 17.20
C LYS A 131 -5.96 9.41 16.31
N LEU A 132 -6.58 9.19 15.16
CA LEU A 132 -6.14 8.15 14.22
C LEU A 132 -5.65 8.78 12.92
N GLY A 133 -4.53 8.31 12.40
CA GLY A 133 -3.96 8.76 11.14
C GLY A 133 -3.45 7.61 10.30
N VAL A 134 -3.20 7.86 9.04
CA VAL A 134 -2.60 6.92 8.09
C VAL A 134 -1.23 7.42 7.66
N ILE A 135 -0.24 6.51 7.57
CA ILE A 135 1.04 6.73 6.87
C ILE A 135 1.24 5.55 5.92
N SER A 136 1.06 5.76 4.61
CA SER A 136 1.09 4.64 3.66
C SER A 136 1.85 4.97 2.38
N ASP A 137 2.62 3.98 1.92
CA ASP A 137 3.19 3.95 0.59
C ASP A 137 2.13 3.46 -0.38
N THR A 138 1.61 4.38 -1.24
CA THR A 138 0.44 4.09 -2.05
C THR A 138 0.29 5.07 -3.22
N TRP A 139 -0.75 4.91 -4.00
CA TRP A 139 -1.13 5.67 -5.19
C TRP A 139 -2.50 6.33 -5.02
N PRO A 140 -2.88 7.31 -5.88
CA PRO A 140 -4.17 8.02 -5.80
C PRO A 140 -5.40 7.11 -5.74
N SER A 141 -5.35 5.93 -6.36
CA SER A 141 -6.44 4.94 -6.36
C SER A 141 -6.76 4.33 -4.98
N ILE A 142 -5.93 4.58 -3.95
CA ILE A 142 -6.23 4.12 -2.59
C ILE A 142 -7.45 4.80 -1.98
N ARG A 143 -7.73 6.06 -2.35
CA ARG A 143 -8.84 6.82 -1.76
C ARG A 143 -10.20 6.14 -1.96
N PRO A 144 -10.62 5.76 -3.19
CA PRO A 144 -11.86 4.99 -3.38
C PRO A 144 -11.87 3.62 -2.70
N VAL A 145 -10.71 2.99 -2.45
CA VAL A 145 -10.64 1.75 -1.65
C VAL A 145 -11.03 2.02 -0.20
N LEU A 146 -10.45 3.07 0.41
CA LEU A 146 -10.77 3.46 1.79
C LEU A 146 -12.24 3.81 1.95
N ASP A 147 -12.82 4.52 0.98
CA ASP A 147 -14.24 4.89 0.98
C ASP A 147 -15.14 3.66 0.84
N ALA A 148 -14.83 2.75 -0.09
CA ALA A 148 -15.61 1.53 -0.33
C ALA A 148 -15.62 0.59 0.90
N PHE A 149 -14.53 0.53 1.65
CA PHE A 149 -14.44 -0.25 2.88
C PHE A 149 -14.92 0.51 4.13
N GLY A 150 -15.37 1.77 3.98
CA GLY A 150 -15.83 2.59 5.10
C GLY A 150 -14.73 2.96 6.09
N LEU A 151 -13.46 2.98 5.65
CA LEU A 151 -12.31 3.28 6.49
C LEU A 151 -12.08 4.78 6.68
N THR A 152 -12.35 5.58 5.66
CA THR A 152 -12.10 7.04 5.66
C THR A 152 -12.64 7.75 6.91
N PRO A 153 -13.87 7.50 7.40
CA PRO A 153 -14.42 8.23 8.53
C PRO A 153 -13.74 7.99 9.88
N TYR A 154 -12.86 6.99 9.97
CA TYR A 154 -12.16 6.69 11.22
C TYR A 154 -10.91 7.55 11.43
N PHE A 155 -10.35 8.11 10.37
CA PHE A 155 -9.07 8.79 10.41
C PHE A 155 -9.20 10.32 10.41
N ASP A 156 -8.41 10.96 11.26
CA ASP A 156 -8.31 12.42 11.38
C ASP A 156 -7.35 13.00 10.32
N CYS A 157 -6.35 12.21 9.88
CA CYS A 157 -5.37 12.66 8.90
C CYS A 157 -4.80 11.50 8.06
N PHE A 158 -4.28 11.87 6.88
CA PHE A 158 -3.67 10.95 5.92
C PHE A 158 -2.35 11.51 5.42
N THR A 159 -1.33 10.65 5.39
CA THR A 159 -0.04 10.91 4.75
C THR A 159 0.21 9.82 3.73
N PHE A 160 0.17 10.18 2.47
CA PHE A 160 0.37 9.27 1.35
C PHE A 160 1.66 9.59 0.60
N SER A 161 2.40 8.55 0.26
CA SER A 161 3.67 8.68 -0.44
C SER A 161 3.57 9.39 -1.79
N PHE A 162 2.47 9.17 -2.53
CA PHE A 162 2.27 9.83 -3.82
C PHE A 162 2.10 11.35 -3.73
N GLU A 163 1.60 11.88 -2.60
CA GLU A 163 1.47 13.33 -2.38
C GLU A 163 2.84 13.98 -2.13
N LEU A 164 3.73 13.27 -1.44
CA LEU A 164 5.04 13.75 -1.05
C LEU A 164 6.13 13.42 -2.07
N GLY A 165 5.91 12.42 -2.93
CA GLY A 165 6.90 11.90 -3.87
C GLY A 165 8.06 11.18 -3.20
N CYS A 166 7.80 10.54 -2.05
CA CYS A 166 8.79 9.73 -1.33
C CYS A 166 8.10 8.59 -0.58
N PHE A 167 8.85 7.54 -0.28
CA PHE A 167 8.38 6.34 0.41
C PHE A 167 8.91 6.27 1.83
N LYS A 168 8.23 5.55 2.72
CA LYS A 168 8.81 5.10 3.98
C LYS A 168 10.10 4.30 3.69
N PRO A 169 11.17 4.46 4.43
CA PRO A 169 11.29 5.20 5.69
C PRO A 169 11.79 6.64 5.55
N ASP A 170 11.53 7.34 4.43
CA ASP A 170 11.93 8.75 4.29
C ASP A 170 11.29 9.57 5.43
N ARG A 171 12.12 10.39 6.10
CA ARG A 171 11.74 11.21 7.25
C ARG A 171 10.55 12.12 6.96
N ARG A 172 10.42 12.61 5.73
CA ARG A 172 9.33 13.50 5.30
C ARG A 172 7.94 12.87 5.50
N MET A 173 7.82 11.55 5.37
CA MET A 173 6.56 10.83 5.60
C MET A 173 6.09 10.97 7.06
N TYR A 174 7.00 10.85 8.01
CA TYR A 174 6.68 10.94 9.43
C TYR A 174 6.49 12.37 9.89
N GLU A 175 7.29 13.31 9.39
CA GLU A 175 7.15 14.75 9.69
C GLU A 175 5.81 15.32 9.18
N ASP A 176 5.39 14.97 7.98
CA ASP A 176 4.08 15.36 7.43
C ASP A 176 2.94 14.79 8.28
N ALA A 177 3.03 13.49 8.63
CA ALA A 177 2.03 12.85 9.48
C ALA A 177 1.93 13.50 10.86
N LEU A 178 3.04 13.80 11.52
CA LEU A 178 3.06 14.46 12.81
C LEU A 178 2.52 15.89 12.74
N ALA A 179 2.85 16.63 11.67
CA ALA A 179 2.31 17.97 11.45
C ALA A 179 0.78 17.97 11.29
N LYS A 180 0.24 17.01 10.53
CA LYS A 180 -1.21 16.82 10.34
C LYS A 180 -1.91 16.35 11.64
N MET A 181 -1.28 15.44 12.39
CA MET A 181 -1.81 14.92 13.66
C MET A 181 -1.86 16.00 14.75
N GLY A 182 -0.89 16.91 14.75
CA GLY A 182 -0.76 17.99 15.75
C GLY A 182 -0.44 17.47 17.16
N LEU A 183 0.31 16.38 17.27
CA LEU A 183 0.78 15.78 18.52
C LEU A 183 2.32 15.65 18.50
N PRO A 184 2.98 15.72 19.67
CA PRO A 184 4.40 15.44 19.76
C PRO A 184 4.69 13.96 19.44
N PRO A 185 5.83 13.64 18.81
CA PRO A 185 6.11 12.29 18.32
C PRO A 185 6.09 11.22 19.42
N GLU A 186 6.54 11.53 20.63
CA GLU A 186 6.53 10.63 21.79
C GLU A 186 5.13 10.27 22.30
N GLU A 187 4.12 11.05 21.94
CA GLU A 187 2.69 10.78 22.22
C GLU A 187 2.01 10.02 21.07
N CYS A 188 2.77 9.61 20.04
CA CYS A 188 2.26 8.86 18.90
C CYS A 188 2.88 7.46 18.81
N ALA A 189 2.11 6.51 18.30
CA ALA A 189 2.60 5.20 17.87
C ALA A 189 2.29 4.96 16.39
N PHE A 190 3.12 4.16 15.71
CA PHE A 190 2.92 3.75 14.32
C PHE A 190 2.87 2.23 14.23
N ILE A 191 1.79 1.73 13.67
CA ILE A 191 1.48 0.31 13.46
C ILE A 191 1.77 -0.01 11.99
N ASP A 192 2.73 -0.90 11.72
CA ASP A 192 3.20 -1.25 10.38
C ASP A 192 3.77 -2.68 10.41
N ASP A 193 3.72 -3.42 9.31
CA ASP A 193 4.30 -4.76 9.16
C ASP A 193 5.78 -4.71 8.73
N GLY A 194 6.26 -3.58 8.24
CA GLY A 194 7.60 -3.34 7.74
C GLY A 194 8.58 -2.84 8.80
N VAL A 195 9.53 -3.68 9.21
CA VAL A 195 10.56 -3.33 10.21
C VAL A 195 11.33 -2.05 9.83
N LYS A 196 11.68 -1.87 8.55
CA LYS A 196 12.38 -0.65 8.09
C LYS A 196 11.54 0.62 8.27
N ASN A 197 10.24 0.53 8.04
CA ASN A 197 9.30 1.64 8.23
C ASN A 197 9.23 2.02 9.71
N LEU A 198 9.14 1.01 10.58
CA LEU A 198 9.14 1.20 12.03
C LEU A 198 10.45 1.81 12.55
N GLN A 199 11.59 1.45 11.98
CA GLN A 199 12.88 2.09 12.28
C GLN A 199 12.89 3.57 11.90
N GLY A 200 12.31 3.92 10.74
CA GLY A 200 12.12 5.31 10.31
C GLY A 200 11.23 6.10 11.26
N ALA A 201 10.11 5.50 11.68
CA ALA A 201 9.20 6.10 12.67
C ALA A 201 9.90 6.33 14.01
N GLN A 202 10.66 5.34 14.49
CA GLN A 202 11.43 5.45 15.73
C GLN A 202 12.49 6.57 15.65
N ALA A 203 13.17 6.71 14.52
CA ALA A 203 14.11 7.80 14.29
C ALA A 203 13.43 9.19 14.29
N ALA A 204 12.14 9.25 13.95
CA ALA A 204 11.30 10.44 14.06
C ALA A 204 10.69 10.64 15.47
N GLY A 205 10.97 9.73 16.42
CA GLY A 205 10.48 9.81 17.80
C GLY A 205 9.11 9.16 18.03
N ILE A 206 8.51 8.52 17.01
CA ILE A 206 7.22 7.82 17.09
C ILE A 206 7.46 6.41 17.63
N GLN A 207 6.60 5.93 18.52
CA GLN A 207 6.72 4.58 19.11
C GLN A 207 6.34 3.51 18.07
N PRO A 208 7.23 2.53 17.74
CA PRO A 208 6.95 1.52 16.75
C PRO A 208 6.09 0.38 17.31
N VAL A 209 5.13 -0.11 16.53
CA VAL A 209 4.32 -1.30 16.81
C VAL A 209 4.34 -2.20 15.59
N LEU A 210 5.02 -3.35 15.70
CA LEU A 210 5.05 -4.34 14.64
C LEU A 210 3.77 -5.19 14.65
N ILE A 211 3.10 -5.25 13.49
CA ILE A 211 1.99 -6.17 13.23
C ILE A 211 2.46 -7.30 12.31
N THR A 212 1.98 -8.51 12.56
CA THR A 212 2.35 -9.70 11.78
C THR A 212 1.14 -10.40 11.18
N ALA A 213 0.01 -9.69 11.05
CA ALA A 213 -1.19 -10.21 10.41
C ALA A 213 -0.91 -10.60 8.94
N LYS A 214 -1.45 -11.76 8.53
CA LYS A 214 -1.42 -12.21 7.13
C LYS A 214 -2.80 -12.75 6.78
N PRO A 215 -3.26 -12.60 5.52
CA PRO A 215 -4.48 -13.26 5.06
C PRO A 215 -4.38 -14.77 5.31
N GLY A 216 -5.44 -15.37 5.88
CA GLY A 216 -5.47 -16.79 6.24
C GLY A 216 -4.81 -17.17 7.58
N ALA A 217 -4.17 -16.24 8.30
CA ALA A 217 -3.69 -16.47 9.66
C ALA A 217 -4.82 -16.42 10.71
N GLU A 218 -6.02 -16.10 10.31
CA GLU A 218 -7.20 -15.91 11.18
C GLU A 218 -7.89 -17.23 11.56
N GLU A 219 -7.45 -18.37 11.05
CA GLU A 219 -8.02 -19.70 11.34
C GLU A 219 -7.35 -20.42 12.52
N CYS A 220 -6.49 -19.76 13.28
CA CYS A 220 -5.93 -20.34 14.50
C CYS A 220 -6.64 -19.80 15.74
N PRO A 221 -7.41 -20.66 16.47
CA PRO A 221 -8.15 -20.27 17.67
C PRO A 221 -7.25 -19.87 18.84
#